data_ccbd65b80c104d7e04a1293bbfac5bcd
#
_entry.id   ccbd65b80c104d7e04a1293bbfac5bcd
#
_cell.length_a   1.000
_cell.length_b   1.000
_cell.length_c   1.000
_cell.angle_alpha   90.00
_cell.angle_beta   90.00
_cell.angle_gamma   90.00
#
_symmetry.space_group_name_H-M   'P 1'
#
loop_
_entity.id
_entity.type
_entity.pdbx_description
1 polymer ?
#
loop_
_entity_poly.entity_id
_entity_poly.type
_entity_poly.pdbx_seq_one_letter_code
_entity_poly.pdbx_strand_id
1 'polypeptide(L)' 'MVEVGDLVYIHESYGPLPKDLFAIVTRVAHRLPALDNRYPPVSVELRVFKQEPKISSWYEPEHLTILEKKYA' A
#
# COMPACT_ATOMS: atom_id res chain seq x y z
N MET A 1 -12.56 2.18 -1.69
CA MET A 1 -11.51 2.71 -0.81
C MET A 1 -10.72 1.57 -0.20
N VAL A 2 -9.40 1.67 -0.18
CA VAL A 2 -8.55 0.64 0.41
C VAL A 2 -8.67 0.63 1.92
N GLU A 3 -8.72 -0.56 2.52
CA GLU A 3 -8.86 -0.74 3.97
C GLU A 3 -7.92 -1.81 4.47
N VAL A 4 -7.62 -1.78 5.77
CA VAL A 4 -6.82 -2.82 6.42
C VAL A 4 -7.47 -4.18 6.20
N GLY A 5 -6.66 -5.17 5.83
CA GLY A 5 -7.12 -6.53 5.54
C GLY A 5 -7.44 -6.80 4.08
N ASP A 6 -7.42 -5.76 3.23
CA ASP A 6 -7.68 -5.95 1.80
C ASP A 6 -6.52 -6.71 1.14
N LEU A 7 -6.86 -7.64 0.24
CA LEU A 7 -5.89 -8.27 -0.64
C LEU A 7 -5.72 -7.38 -1.86
N VAL A 8 -4.50 -7.00 -2.13
CA VAL A 8 -4.19 -6.08 -3.23
C VAL A 8 -3.09 -6.61 -4.13
N TYR A 9 -3.07 -6.13 -5.36
CA TYR A 9 -1.97 -6.34 -6.29
C TYR A 9 -1.26 -5.01 -6.49
N ILE A 10 0.06 -5.00 -6.28
CA ILE A 10 0.88 -3.81 -6.47
C ILE A 10 1.26 -3.73 -7.94
N HIS A 11 0.58 -2.89 -8.70
CA HIS A 11 0.86 -2.75 -10.13
C HIS A 11 1.81 -1.60 -10.45
N GLU A 12 2.11 -0.75 -9.48
CA GLU A 12 2.97 0.40 -9.66
C GLU A 12 3.67 0.74 -8.36
N SER A 13 4.85 1.36 -8.44
CA SER A 13 5.61 1.76 -7.24
C SER A 13 6.55 2.90 -7.58
N TYR A 14 7.10 3.52 -6.52
CA TYR A 14 8.13 4.54 -6.67
C TYR A 14 9.52 3.88 -6.68
N GLY A 15 10.35 4.27 -7.68
CA GLY A 15 11.74 3.88 -7.73
C GLY A 15 11.98 2.38 -7.53
N PRO A 16 12.85 2.01 -6.57
CA PRO A 16 13.20 0.60 -6.37
C PRO A 16 12.20 -0.19 -5.53
N LEU A 17 11.08 0.41 -5.11
CA LEU A 17 10.09 -0.32 -4.32
C LEU A 17 9.51 -1.48 -5.12
N PRO A 18 9.27 -2.64 -4.49
CA PRO A 18 8.71 -3.80 -5.17
C PRO A 18 7.36 -3.53 -5.82
N LYS A 19 7.13 -4.15 -6.97
CA LYS A 19 5.84 -4.13 -7.66
C LYS A 19 5.59 -5.49 -8.29
N ASP A 20 4.40 -5.66 -8.89
CA ASP A 20 3.97 -6.92 -9.50
C ASP A 20 3.91 -8.04 -8.46
N LEU A 21 3.45 -7.70 -7.27
CA LEU A 21 3.34 -8.61 -6.13
C LEU A 21 1.97 -8.49 -5.48
N PHE A 22 1.55 -9.57 -4.83
CA PHE A 22 0.34 -9.56 -4.00
C PHE A 22 0.70 -9.16 -2.57
N ALA A 23 -0.21 -8.49 -1.91
CA ALA A 23 0.02 -8.02 -0.55
C ALA A 23 -1.29 -7.87 0.22
N ILE A 24 -1.16 -7.81 1.55
CA ILE A 24 -2.27 -7.50 2.45
C ILE A 24 -2.01 -6.10 3.03
N VAL A 25 -3.06 -5.28 3.04
CA VAL A 25 -2.99 -3.96 3.64
C VAL A 25 -2.94 -4.10 5.16
N THR A 26 -1.91 -3.57 5.79
CA THR A 26 -1.74 -3.64 7.25
C THR A 26 -2.05 -2.34 7.94
N ARG A 27 -1.89 -1.21 7.26
CA ARG A 27 -2.20 0.12 7.81
C ARG A 27 -2.60 1.06 6.70
N VAL A 28 -3.49 1.97 7.03
CA VAL A 28 -3.84 3.09 6.14
C VAL A 28 -3.62 4.37 6.92
N ALA A 29 -2.74 5.23 6.42
CA ALA A 29 -2.44 6.50 7.07
C ALA A 29 -2.99 7.65 6.24
N HIS A 30 -3.64 8.58 6.91
CA HIS A 30 -4.17 9.80 6.29
C HIS A 30 -3.33 10.99 6.73
N ARG A 31 -2.94 11.83 5.78
CA ARG A 31 -2.17 13.03 6.05
C ARG A 31 -3.04 14.26 5.84
N LEU A 32 -2.74 15.31 6.58
CA LEU A 32 -3.39 16.60 6.37
C LEU A 32 -2.67 17.31 5.22
N PRO A 33 -3.33 17.52 4.07
CA PRO A 33 -2.65 18.09 2.89
C PRO A 33 -2.05 19.47 3.15
N ALA A 34 -2.64 20.23 4.07
CA ALA A 34 -2.16 21.56 4.39
C ALA A 34 -0.79 21.60 5.07
N LEU A 35 -0.36 20.49 5.64
CA LEU A 35 0.90 20.42 6.38
C LEU A 35 2.08 20.00 5.52
N ASP A 36 1.86 19.20 4.49
CA ASP A 36 2.94 18.71 3.65
C ASP A 36 2.42 18.31 2.27
N ASN A 37 2.71 19.15 1.29
CA ASN A 37 2.28 18.93 -0.09
C ASN A 37 3.16 17.94 -0.87
N ARG A 38 4.26 17.47 -0.27
CA ARG A 38 5.21 16.57 -0.93
C ARG A 38 4.77 15.12 -0.90
N TYR A 39 3.81 14.79 -0.04
CA TYR A 39 3.34 13.42 0.14
C TYR A 39 1.86 13.31 -0.17
N PRO A 40 1.40 12.15 -0.66
CA PRO A 40 -0.02 11.95 -0.92
C PRO A 40 -0.83 11.99 0.38
N PRO A 41 -2.11 12.40 0.30
CA PRO A 41 -2.96 12.49 1.48
C PRO A 41 -3.24 11.13 2.12
N VAL A 42 -3.12 10.05 1.37
CA VAL A 42 -3.32 8.70 1.87
C VAL A 42 -2.11 7.85 1.53
N SER A 43 -1.58 7.14 2.50
CA SER A 43 -0.48 6.20 2.32
C SER A 43 -0.88 4.86 2.90
N VAL A 44 -0.41 3.78 2.28
CA VAL A 44 -0.79 2.42 2.64
C VAL A 44 0.47 1.61 2.93
N GLU A 45 0.50 0.97 4.10
CA GLU A 45 1.55 0.04 4.46
C GLU A 45 1.07 -1.38 4.14
N LEU A 46 1.95 -2.16 3.51
CA LEU A 46 1.60 -3.49 3.02
C LEU A 46 2.51 -4.55 3.61
N ARG A 47 1.95 -5.75 3.81
CA ARG A 47 2.70 -6.96 4.05
C ARG A 47 2.69 -7.77 2.76
N VAL A 48 3.84 -7.83 2.09
CA VAL A 48 3.98 -8.50 0.81
C VAL A 48 4.17 -10.01 1.01
N PHE A 49 3.49 -10.82 0.20
CA PHE A 49 3.63 -12.27 0.26
C PHE A 49 5.00 -12.71 -0.25
N LYS A 50 5.55 -13.75 0.38
CA LYS A 50 6.78 -14.43 -0.04
C LYS A 50 8.02 -13.53 -0.10
N GLN A 51 8.03 -12.45 0.64
CA GLN A 51 9.20 -11.58 0.73
C GLN A 51 9.81 -11.62 2.13
N GLU A 52 11.11 -11.83 2.18
CA GLU A 52 11.91 -11.76 3.39
C GLU A 52 13.13 -10.85 3.11
N PRO A 53 13.49 -9.89 3.99
CA PRO A 53 12.72 -9.49 5.16
C PRO A 53 11.42 -8.79 4.77
N LYS A 54 10.50 -8.72 5.73
CA LYS A 54 9.24 -8.02 5.51
C LYS A 54 9.53 -6.56 5.21
N ILE A 55 9.16 -6.12 4.03
CA ILE A 55 9.35 -4.74 3.64
C ILE A 55 8.09 -3.97 4.03
N SER A 56 8.21 -3.10 5.03
CA SER A 56 7.13 -2.15 5.32
C SER A 56 7.41 -0.89 4.51
N SER A 57 6.85 -0.84 3.32
CA SER A 57 6.94 0.32 2.45
C SER A 57 5.59 0.98 2.34
N TRP A 58 5.58 2.29 2.13
CA TRP A 58 4.36 3.04 1.97
C TRP A 58 4.04 3.23 0.49
N TYR A 59 2.83 2.83 0.10
CA TYR A 59 2.34 2.95 -1.26
C TYR A 59 1.16 3.90 -1.30
N GLU A 60 0.91 4.50 -2.46
CA GLU A 60 -0.31 5.25 -2.69
C GLU A 60 -1.43 4.28 -3.10
N PRO A 61 -2.69 4.55 -2.73
CA PRO A 61 -3.81 3.70 -3.13
C PRO A 61 -3.90 3.48 -4.64
N GLU A 62 -3.51 4.46 -5.44
CA GLU A 62 -3.55 4.36 -6.90
C GLU A 62 -2.53 3.39 -7.47
N HIS A 63 -1.53 2.98 -6.67
CA HIS A 63 -0.56 1.96 -7.06
C HIS A 63 -1.10 0.54 -6.88
N LEU A 64 -2.29 0.41 -6.30
CA LEU A 64 -2.83 -0.86 -5.87
C LEU A 64 -4.14 -1.16 -6.59
N THR A 65 -4.32 -2.44 -6.93
CA THR A 65 -5.60 -2.95 -7.38
C THR A 65 -6.17 -3.83 -6.29
N ILE A 66 -7.35 -3.50 -5.79
CA ILE A 66 -8.01 -4.30 -4.74
C ILE A 66 -8.59 -5.55 -5.39
N LEU A 67 -8.12 -6.71 -4.94
CA LEU A 67 -8.59 -8.00 -5.45
C LEU A 67 -9.71 -8.55 -4.60
N GLU A 68 -9.62 -8.40 -3.28
CA GLU A 68 -10.63 -8.86 -2.35
C GLU A 68 -10.64 -7.98 -1.12
N LYS A 69 -11.83 -7.54 -0.70
CA LYS A 69 -11.99 -6.71 0.49
C LYS A 69 -11.93 -7.58 1.74
N LYS A 70 -11.15 -7.12 2.73
CA LYS A 70 -11.04 -7.77 4.03
C LYS A 70 -10.72 -9.26 3.92
N TYR A 71 -9.73 -9.56 3.11
CA TYR A 71 -9.26 -10.92 2.89
C TYR A 71 -8.71 -11.57 4.18
N ALA A 72 -8.03 -10.79 4.99
CA ALA A 72 -7.42 -11.28 6.23
C ALA A 72 -8.22 -10.86 7.45
#